data_8e53ef01fcfcaab90bee6f0e3b03ff27
#
_entry.id   8e53ef01fcfcaab90bee6f0e3b03ff27
#
_cell.length_a   1.000
_cell.length_b   1.000
_cell.length_c   1.000
_cell.angle_alpha   90.00
_cell.angle_beta   90.00
_cell.angle_gamma   90.00
#
_symmetry.space_group_name_H-M   'P 1'
#
loop_
_entity.id
_entity.type
_entity.pdbx_description
1 polymer ?
#
loop_
_entity_poly.entity_id
_entity_poly.type
_entity_poly.pdbx_seq_one_letter_code
_entity_poly.pdbx_strand_id
1 'polypeptide(L)'
;FGDGQRDTDTFETILEGIVLVQYGISRPGETTLSIVHAFGHGLTRTDDVQQGAAHAVVAPDVLEYLFEQAGVDARVGLLANALGVGDAADQAAAVVSAVTEVRDALELPTRLRDLDGPEPDDFTAVAEAVLADSFMANVPPGLDPTVADIEGVLEAAW
;
A
#
# COMPACT_ATOMS: atom_id res chain seq x y z
N PHE A 1 13.37 -15.65 1.27
CA PHE A 1 14.00 -14.97 0.13
C PHE A 1 15.08 -13.97 0.60
N GLY A 2 14.84 -13.23 1.66
CA GLY A 2 15.78 -12.23 2.16
C GLY A 2 17.13 -12.76 2.64
N ASP A 3 17.20 -14.04 2.98
CA ASP A 3 18.45 -14.74 3.36
C ASP A 3 19.10 -15.53 2.23
N GLY A 4 18.57 -15.40 1.01
CA GLY A 4 19.10 -16.03 -0.21
C GLY A 4 18.79 -17.52 -0.35
N GLN A 5 17.98 -18.11 0.52
CA GLN A 5 17.56 -19.50 0.39
C GLN A 5 16.68 -19.70 -0.84
N ARG A 6 17.04 -20.66 -1.68
CA ARG A 6 16.36 -20.96 -2.96
C ARG A 6 16.15 -22.46 -3.15
N ASP A 7 15.86 -23.19 -2.07
CA ASP A 7 15.52 -24.60 -2.10
C ASP A 7 14.00 -24.81 -2.32
N THR A 8 13.64 -26.05 -2.58
CA THR A 8 12.25 -26.44 -2.87
C THR A 8 11.32 -26.11 -1.71
N ASP A 9 11.73 -26.36 -0.48
CA ASP A 9 10.91 -26.16 0.72
C ASP A 9 10.60 -24.67 0.92
N THR A 10 11.58 -23.80 0.65
CA THR A 10 11.39 -22.34 0.67
C THR A 10 10.39 -21.90 -0.40
N PHE A 11 10.49 -22.42 -1.62
CA PHE A 11 9.53 -22.11 -2.69
C PHE A 11 8.13 -22.61 -2.36
N GLU A 12 7.98 -23.82 -1.83
CA GLU A 12 6.68 -24.37 -1.40
C GLU A 12 6.04 -23.47 -0.33
N THR A 13 6.79 -23.10 0.69
CA THR A 13 6.31 -22.20 1.76
C THR A 13 5.83 -20.84 1.22
N ILE A 14 6.56 -20.27 0.27
CA ILE A 14 6.18 -19.00 -0.37
C ILE A 14 4.90 -19.16 -1.19
N LEU A 15 4.81 -20.22 -2.00
CA LEU A 15 3.61 -20.50 -2.81
C LEU A 15 2.39 -20.75 -1.94
N GLU A 16 2.53 -21.50 -0.85
CA GLU A 16 1.47 -21.68 0.14
C GLU A 16 1.02 -20.34 0.73
N GLY A 17 1.96 -19.48 1.11
CA GLY A 17 1.67 -18.14 1.62
C GLY A 17 0.89 -17.30 0.60
N ILE A 18 1.32 -17.30 -0.66
CA ILE A 18 0.62 -16.59 -1.75
C ILE A 18 -0.81 -17.11 -1.91
N VAL A 19 -1.00 -18.43 -1.96
CA VAL A 19 -2.33 -19.05 -2.09
C VAL A 19 -3.22 -18.70 -0.91
N LEU A 20 -2.70 -18.75 0.31
CA LEU A 20 -3.45 -18.41 1.52
C LEU A 20 -3.88 -16.94 1.54
N VAL A 21 -3.01 -16.02 1.12
CA VAL A 21 -3.34 -14.60 0.99
C VAL A 21 -4.43 -14.41 -0.05
N GLN A 22 -4.28 -14.99 -1.24
CA GLN A 22 -5.28 -14.90 -2.30
C GLN A 22 -6.64 -15.46 -1.87
N TYR A 23 -6.63 -16.59 -1.16
CA TYR A 23 -7.86 -17.17 -0.60
C TYR A 23 -8.49 -16.26 0.45
N GLY A 24 -7.69 -15.67 1.34
CA GLY A 24 -8.15 -14.78 2.40
C GLY A 24 -8.82 -13.49 1.90
N ILE A 25 -8.34 -12.94 0.78
CA ILE A 25 -8.91 -11.74 0.16
C ILE A 25 -10.07 -12.03 -0.80
N SER A 26 -10.21 -13.28 -1.26
CA SER A 26 -11.24 -13.71 -2.22
C SER A 26 -12.53 -14.11 -1.49
N ARG A 27 -13.28 -13.12 -0.99
CA ARG A 27 -14.56 -13.35 -0.32
C ARG A 27 -15.73 -13.08 -1.26
N PRO A 28 -16.71 -13.98 -1.38
CA PRO A 28 -17.91 -13.71 -2.17
C PRO A 28 -18.68 -12.49 -1.61
N GLY A 29 -18.83 -11.46 -2.44
CA GLY A 29 -19.61 -10.27 -2.10
C GLY A 29 -18.93 -9.25 -1.19
N GLU A 30 -17.69 -9.49 -0.78
CA GLU A 30 -16.87 -8.58 0.01
C GLU A 30 -15.46 -8.48 -0.57
N THR A 31 -14.81 -7.33 -0.39
CA THR A 31 -13.40 -7.16 -0.72
C THR A 31 -12.65 -6.56 0.48
N THR A 32 -11.40 -6.98 0.66
CA THR A 32 -10.48 -6.40 1.64
C THR A 32 -9.58 -5.35 1.02
N LEU A 33 -9.68 -5.16 -0.30
CA LEU A 33 -8.91 -4.16 -1.03
C LEU A 33 -9.46 -2.76 -0.73
N SER A 34 -8.60 -1.81 -0.48
CA SER A 34 -8.95 -0.47 -0.04
C SER A 34 -8.02 0.56 -0.67
N ILE A 35 -7.76 1.65 0.01
CA ILE A 35 -7.09 2.86 -0.48
C ILE A 35 -5.75 2.60 -1.20
N VAL A 36 -4.89 1.72 -0.72
CA VAL A 36 -3.62 1.39 -1.43
C VAL A 36 -3.89 0.84 -2.84
N HIS A 37 -4.94 0.00 -2.99
CA HIS A 37 -5.35 -0.49 -4.31
C HIS A 37 -5.95 0.60 -5.19
N ALA A 38 -6.71 1.52 -4.60
CA ALA A 38 -7.23 2.68 -5.32
C ALA A 38 -6.10 3.55 -5.89
N PHE A 39 -5.04 3.79 -5.12
CA PHE A 39 -3.82 4.46 -5.61
C PHE A 39 -3.18 3.70 -6.78
N GLY A 40 -2.99 2.39 -6.65
CA GLY A 40 -2.44 1.57 -7.73
C GLY A 40 -3.29 1.65 -9.01
N HIS A 41 -4.62 1.64 -8.90
CA HIS A 41 -5.52 1.81 -10.04
C HIS A 41 -5.46 3.24 -10.63
N GLY A 42 -5.42 4.28 -9.79
CA GLY A 42 -5.27 5.65 -10.26
C GLY A 42 -4.01 5.82 -11.10
N LEU A 43 -2.87 5.34 -10.58
CA LEU A 43 -1.57 5.40 -11.25
C LEU A 43 -1.50 4.58 -12.54
N THR A 44 -2.15 3.42 -12.60
CA THR A 44 -2.11 2.54 -13.78
C THR A 44 -3.14 2.89 -14.87
N ARG A 45 -4.14 3.73 -14.56
CA ARG A 45 -5.12 4.19 -15.55
C ARG A 45 -4.60 5.34 -16.42
N THR A 46 -3.76 6.17 -15.85
CA THR A 46 -3.20 7.35 -16.50
C THR A 46 -1.89 7.03 -17.22
N ASP A 47 -1.16 6.02 -16.74
CA ASP A 47 0.20 5.72 -17.17
C ASP A 47 0.44 4.21 -17.28
N ASP A 48 1.46 3.82 -18.04
CA ASP A 48 1.83 2.40 -18.26
C ASP A 48 2.71 1.86 -17.10
N VAL A 49 2.28 2.12 -15.87
CA VAL A 49 2.98 1.68 -14.65
C VAL A 49 2.55 0.26 -14.28
N GLN A 50 3.52 -0.57 -13.92
CA GLN A 50 3.22 -1.89 -13.38
C GLN A 50 2.58 -1.77 -12.00
N GLN A 51 1.37 -2.33 -11.81
CA GLN A 51 0.54 -2.12 -10.62
C GLN A 51 1.23 -2.51 -9.31
N GLY A 52 1.99 -3.62 -9.30
CA GLY A 52 2.71 -4.05 -8.11
C GLY A 52 3.83 -3.08 -7.71
N ALA A 53 4.52 -2.47 -8.69
CA ALA A 53 5.51 -1.43 -8.43
C ALA A 53 4.86 -0.15 -7.90
N ALA A 54 3.73 0.27 -8.48
CA ALA A 54 2.95 1.39 -7.98
C ALA A 54 2.53 1.19 -6.52
N HIS A 55 1.98 0.00 -6.18
CA HIS A 55 1.63 -0.33 -4.79
C HIS A 55 2.83 -0.29 -3.85
N ALA A 56 3.98 -0.82 -4.27
CA ALA A 56 5.17 -0.85 -3.43
C ALA A 56 5.69 0.56 -3.10
N VAL A 57 5.61 1.47 -4.07
CA VAL A 57 6.03 2.87 -3.88
C VAL A 57 5.09 3.58 -2.92
N VAL A 58 3.77 3.55 -3.18
CA VAL A 58 2.82 4.39 -2.42
C VAL A 58 2.42 3.81 -1.06
N ALA A 59 2.60 2.51 -0.82
CA ALA A 59 2.09 1.88 0.40
C ALA A 59 2.62 2.51 1.71
N PRO A 60 3.91 2.84 1.87
CA PRO A 60 4.40 3.51 3.07
C PRO A 60 3.71 4.85 3.32
N ASP A 61 3.63 5.72 2.29
CA ASP A 61 3.08 7.07 2.40
C ASP A 61 1.56 7.05 2.63
N VAL A 62 0.84 6.10 1.99
CA VAL A 62 -0.59 5.86 2.25
C VAL A 62 -0.83 5.41 3.69
N LEU A 63 0.01 4.53 4.24
CA LEU A 63 -0.10 4.07 5.62
C LEU A 63 0.19 5.22 6.60
N GLU A 64 1.22 6.02 6.35
CA GLU A 64 1.52 7.20 7.15
C GLU A 64 0.34 8.17 7.16
N TYR A 65 -0.20 8.52 6.00
CA TYR A 65 -1.41 9.33 5.87
C TYR A 65 -2.57 8.76 6.68
N LEU A 66 -2.86 7.45 6.58
CA LEU A 66 -3.95 6.81 7.32
C LEU A 66 -3.76 6.90 8.85
N PHE A 67 -2.53 6.72 9.32
CA PHE A 67 -2.23 6.70 10.76
C PHE A 67 -2.25 8.09 11.39
N GLU A 68 -2.06 9.14 10.59
CA GLU A 68 -2.14 10.54 11.03
C GLU A 68 -3.58 11.05 11.13
N GLN A 69 -4.56 10.36 10.52
CA GLN A 69 -5.94 10.82 10.50
C GLN A 69 -6.63 10.63 11.85
N ALA A 70 -7.01 11.73 12.50
CA ALA A 70 -7.71 11.71 13.78
C ALA A 70 -9.09 11.04 13.65
N GLY A 71 -9.35 10.05 14.50
CA GLY A 71 -10.64 9.36 14.57
C GLY A 71 -10.80 8.22 13.55
N VAL A 72 -9.80 7.97 12.73
CA VAL A 72 -9.77 6.81 11.82
C VAL A 72 -9.29 5.57 12.57
N ASP A 73 -10.07 4.49 12.54
CA ASP A 73 -9.64 3.17 13.05
C ASP A 73 -8.81 2.44 11.99
N ALA A 74 -7.56 2.83 11.85
CA ALA A 74 -6.61 2.21 10.94
C ALA A 74 -6.01 0.89 11.46
N ARG A 75 -6.48 0.39 12.61
CA ARG A 75 -6.08 -0.89 13.23
C ARG A 75 -4.57 -1.07 13.37
N VAL A 76 -3.86 0.01 13.68
CA VAL A 76 -2.39 0.05 13.78
C VAL A 76 -1.84 -1.08 14.64
N GLY A 77 -2.41 -1.32 15.83
CA GLY A 77 -1.97 -2.38 16.73
C GLY A 77 -2.08 -3.79 16.14
N LEU A 78 -3.09 -4.06 15.30
CA LEU A 78 -3.20 -5.36 14.62
C LEU A 78 -2.13 -5.51 13.54
N LEU A 79 -1.88 -4.46 12.77
CA LEU A 79 -0.80 -4.44 11.77
C LEU A 79 0.57 -4.57 12.42
N ALA A 80 0.83 -3.83 13.49
CA ALA A 80 2.09 -3.89 14.24
C ALA A 80 2.36 -5.30 14.78
N ASN A 81 1.35 -5.95 15.36
CA ASN A 81 1.48 -7.33 15.83
C ASN A 81 1.74 -8.32 14.68
N ALA A 82 1.03 -8.17 13.55
CA ALA A 82 1.19 -9.04 12.38
C ALA A 82 2.58 -8.91 11.74
N LEU A 83 3.17 -7.71 11.78
CA LEU A 83 4.52 -7.43 11.27
C LEU A 83 5.63 -7.69 12.30
N GLY A 84 5.30 -8.12 13.52
CA GLY A 84 6.27 -8.41 14.56
C GLY A 84 6.88 -7.17 15.25
N VAL A 85 6.24 -6.01 15.10
CA VAL A 85 6.66 -4.73 15.69
C VAL A 85 5.69 -4.21 16.77
N GLY A 86 4.86 -5.10 17.31
CA GLY A 86 3.81 -4.75 18.28
C GLY A 86 4.31 -4.14 19.59
N ASP A 87 5.57 -4.39 19.97
CA ASP A 87 6.19 -3.83 21.18
C ASP A 87 6.82 -2.44 20.98
N ALA A 88 6.77 -1.88 19.76
CA ALA A 88 7.32 -0.57 19.47
C ALA A 88 6.57 0.54 20.22
N ALA A 89 7.31 1.54 20.73
CA ALA A 89 6.72 2.70 21.40
C ALA A 89 5.83 3.54 20.47
N ASP A 90 6.20 3.61 19.19
CA ASP A 90 5.42 4.18 18.11
C ASP A 90 5.12 3.06 17.09
N GLN A 91 3.96 2.45 17.25
CA GLN A 91 3.54 1.35 16.39
C GLN A 91 3.23 1.81 14.96
N ALA A 92 2.77 3.04 14.77
CA ALA A 92 2.48 3.59 13.44
C ALA A 92 3.77 3.72 12.62
N ALA A 93 4.77 4.42 13.16
CA ALA A 93 6.07 4.53 12.53
C ALA A 93 6.76 3.17 12.30
N ALA A 94 6.63 2.25 13.26
CA ALA A 94 7.20 0.91 13.14
C ALA A 94 6.55 0.08 12.02
N VAL A 95 5.24 0.20 11.81
CA VAL A 95 4.53 -0.44 10.69
C VAL A 95 4.99 0.12 9.35
N VAL A 96 5.07 1.45 9.22
CA VAL A 96 5.56 2.11 7.99
C VAL A 96 6.99 1.66 7.69
N SER A 97 7.87 1.63 8.71
CA SER A 97 9.25 1.15 8.56
C SER A 97 9.31 -0.29 8.09
N ALA A 98 8.53 -1.19 8.69
CA ALA A 98 8.53 -2.60 8.32
C ALA A 98 8.07 -2.82 6.86
N VAL A 99 7.07 -2.07 6.39
CA VAL A 99 6.61 -2.12 4.99
C VAL A 99 7.69 -1.58 4.05
N THR A 100 8.34 -0.48 4.43
CA THR A 100 9.45 0.11 3.68
C THR A 100 10.63 -0.88 3.57
N GLU A 101 10.99 -1.54 4.67
CA GLU A 101 12.07 -2.55 4.68
C GLU A 101 11.77 -3.72 3.74
N VAL A 102 10.51 -4.19 3.66
CA VAL A 102 10.11 -5.24 2.71
C VAL A 102 10.28 -4.76 1.27
N ARG A 103 9.82 -3.54 0.94
CA ARG A 103 10.00 -2.94 -0.38
C ARG A 103 11.48 -2.89 -0.77
N ASP A 104 12.30 -2.37 0.13
CA ASP A 104 13.73 -2.17 -0.12
C ASP A 104 14.49 -3.51 -0.21
N ALA A 105 14.13 -4.50 0.61
CA ALA A 105 14.71 -5.84 0.53
C ALA A 105 14.36 -6.59 -0.77
N LEU A 106 13.26 -6.21 -1.41
CA LEU A 106 12.85 -6.72 -2.72
C LEU A 106 13.43 -5.91 -3.89
N GLU A 107 14.24 -4.89 -3.60
CA GLU A 107 14.85 -3.98 -4.59
C GLU A 107 13.80 -3.33 -5.52
N LEU A 108 12.59 -3.07 -4.97
CA LEU A 108 11.53 -2.40 -5.71
C LEU A 108 11.78 -0.88 -5.79
N PRO A 109 11.20 -0.20 -6.79
CA PRO A 109 11.26 1.26 -6.87
C PRO A 109 10.80 1.92 -5.57
N THR A 110 11.46 3.01 -5.18
CA THR A 110 11.20 3.68 -3.90
C THR A 110 10.43 4.99 -4.07
N ARG A 111 10.33 5.50 -5.31
CA ARG A 111 9.67 6.77 -5.63
C ARG A 111 8.87 6.67 -6.92
N LEU A 112 7.81 7.45 -7.03
CA LEU A 112 7.00 7.52 -8.25
C LEU A 112 7.81 7.97 -9.47
N ARG A 113 8.74 8.90 -9.30
CA ARG A 113 9.62 9.38 -10.38
C ARG A 113 10.61 8.32 -10.91
N ASP A 114 10.77 7.20 -10.20
CA ASP A 114 11.59 6.06 -10.64
C ASP A 114 10.77 5.07 -11.51
N LEU A 115 9.47 5.34 -11.66
CA LEU A 115 8.55 4.62 -12.52
C LEU A 115 8.35 5.42 -13.81
N ASP A 116 7.94 4.76 -14.89
CA ASP A 116 7.42 5.41 -16.11
C ASP A 116 5.97 5.88 -15.85
N GLY A 117 5.80 6.71 -14.82
CA GLY A 117 4.53 7.10 -14.23
C GLY A 117 4.23 8.60 -14.37
N PRO A 118 3.18 9.08 -13.67
CA PRO A 118 2.73 10.46 -13.78
C PRO A 118 3.77 11.44 -13.27
N GLU A 119 3.86 12.58 -13.95
CA GLU A 119 4.60 13.75 -13.49
C GLU A 119 3.76 14.54 -12.46
N PRO A 120 4.37 15.42 -11.65
CA PRO A 120 3.63 16.22 -10.65
C PRO A 120 2.44 17.02 -11.22
N ASP A 121 2.53 17.45 -12.47
CA ASP A 121 1.44 18.19 -13.15
C ASP A 121 0.18 17.30 -13.40
N ASP A 122 0.33 15.97 -13.32
CA ASP A 122 -0.74 15.00 -13.52
C ASP A 122 -1.40 14.57 -12.20
N PHE A 123 -0.84 14.94 -11.03
CA PHE A 123 -1.29 14.44 -9.73
C PHE A 123 -2.74 14.74 -9.41
N THR A 124 -3.27 15.88 -9.85
CA THR A 124 -4.71 16.19 -9.70
C THR A 124 -5.58 15.15 -10.42
N ALA A 125 -5.23 14.80 -11.65
CA ALA A 125 -5.99 13.82 -12.43
C ALA A 125 -5.88 12.40 -11.82
N VAL A 126 -4.70 12.03 -11.32
CA VAL A 126 -4.49 10.78 -10.58
C VAL A 126 -5.32 10.77 -9.30
N ALA A 127 -5.31 11.85 -8.52
CA ALA A 127 -6.07 11.97 -7.28
C ALA A 127 -7.58 11.83 -7.50
N GLU A 128 -8.11 12.47 -8.54
CA GLU A 128 -9.52 12.32 -8.95
C GLU A 128 -9.83 10.86 -9.33
N ALA A 129 -8.93 10.19 -10.07
CA ALA A 129 -9.08 8.79 -10.43
C ALA A 129 -9.04 7.84 -9.22
N VAL A 130 -8.18 8.11 -8.23
CA VAL A 130 -8.13 7.38 -6.95
C VAL A 130 -9.45 7.53 -6.21
N LEU A 131 -9.95 8.76 -6.02
CA LEU A 131 -11.20 9.01 -5.30
C LEU A 131 -12.43 8.41 -5.99
N ALA A 132 -12.42 8.31 -7.32
CA ALA A 132 -13.48 7.67 -8.09
C ALA A 132 -13.42 6.15 -8.11
N ASP A 133 -12.36 5.54 -7.56
CA ASP A 133 -12.20 4.09 -7.57
C ASP A 133 -13.14 3.41 -6.58
N SER A 134 -13.68 2.25 -6.98
CA SER A 134 -14.64 1.48 -6.19
C SER A 134 -14.06 0.98 -4.85
N PHE A 135 -12.74 0.81 -4.73
CA PHE A 135 -12.08 0.39 -3.49
C PHE A 135 -12.08 1.49 -2.43
N MET A 136 -12.35 2.74 -2.79
CA MET A 136 -12.55 3.83 -1.82
C MET A 136 -13.81 3.61 -0.96
N ALA A 137 -14.76 2.78 -1.39
CA ALA A 137 -15.88 2.36 -0.54
C ALA A 137 -15.47 1.51 0.67
N ASN A 138 -14.24 0.98 0.70
CA ASN A 138 -13.70 0.14 1.75
C ASN A 138 -12.66 0.84 2.63
N VAL A 139 -12.54 2.16 2.53
CA VAL A 139 -11.64 2.91 3.43
C VAL A 139 -12.08 2.77 4.89
N PRO A 140 -11.16 2.90 5.86
CA PRO A 140 -11.51 2.83 7.27
C PRO A 140 -12.63 3.81 7.63
N PRO A 141 -13.55 3.44 8.52
CA PRO A 141 -14.59 4.35 9.00
C PRO A 141 -14.02 5.66 9.53
N GLY A 142 -14.60 6.78 9.11
CA GLY A 142 -14.16 8.11 9.50
C GLY A 142 -13.13 8.74 8.55
N LEU A 143 -12.62 7.99 7.58
CA LEU A 143 -11.76 8.54 6.54
C LEU A 143 -12.62 9.13 5.40
N ASP A 144 -12.40 10.40 5.09
CA ASP A 144 -13.09 11.13 4.00
C ASP A 144 -12.05 11.97 3.23
N PRO A 145 -11.18 11.34 2.41
CA PRO A 145 -10.07 12.02 1.78
C PRO A 145 -10.54 12.96 0.66
N THR A 146 -9.90 14.11 0.58
CA THR A 146 -10.06 15.08 -0.50
C THR A 146 -9.01 14.88 -1.61
N VAL A 147 -9.20 15.57 -2.75
CA VAL A 147 -8.17 15.60 -3.82
C VAL A 147 -6.84 16.08 -3.26
N ALA A 148 -6.82 17.12 -2.44
CA ALA A 148 -5.59 17.66 -1.85
C ALA A 148 -4.88 16.65 -0.91
N ASP A 149 -5.64 15.83 -0.19
CA ASP A 149 -5.04 14.78 0.66
C ASP A 149 -4.34 13.72 -0.20
N ILE A 150 -4.98 13.29 -1.28
CA ILE A 150 -4.40 12.30 -2.20
C ILE A 150 -3.19 12.88 -2.95
N GLU A 151 -3.26 14.14 -3.40
CA GLU A 151 -2.12 14.84 -4.00
C GLU A 151 -0.95 14.89 -3.02
N GLY A 152 -1.19 15.21 -1.74
CA GLY A 152 -0.15 15.23 -0.70
C GLY A 152 0.57 13.89 -0.54
N VAL A 153 -0.15 12.77 -0.62
CA VAL A 153 0.44 11.42 -0.61
C VAL A 153 1.27 11.18 -1.87
N LEU A 154 0.79 11.59 -3.06
CA LEU A 154 1.54 11.46 -4.31
C LEU A 154 2.82 12.30 -4.30
N GLU A 155 2.77 13.52 -3.75
CA GLU A 155 3.93 14.39 -3.57
C GLU A 155 4.97 13.78 -2.62
N ALA A 156 4.52 13.16 -1.52
CA ALA A 156 5.42 12.48 -0.57
C ALA A 156 6.12 11.28 -1.21
N ALA A 157 5.40 10.55 -2.06
CA ALA A 157 5.91 9.39 -2.79
C ALA A 157 6.80 9.76 -4.01
N TRP A 158 6.85 11.04 -4.44
CA TRP A 158 7.63 11.53 -5.58
C TRP A 158 9.11 11.70 -5.23
#